data_e4170e48bd88251b53664bdb5846975c
#
_entry.id   e4170e48bd88251b53664bdb5846975c
#
_cell.length_a   1.000
_cell.length_b   1.000
_cell.length_c   1.000
_cell.angle_alpha   90.00
_cell.angle_beta   90.00
_cell.angle_gamma   90.00
#
_symmetry.space_group_name_H-M   'P 1'
#
loop_
_entity.id
_entity.type
_entity.pdbx_description
1 polymer ?
#
loop_
_entity_poly.entity_id
_entity_poly.type
_entity_poly.pdbx_seq_one_letter_code
_entity_poly.pdbx_strand_id
1 'polypeptide(L)'
;MTDSSTDSSDPRLPAAQRPRVRAGIPRFATLRTITALILREMSTSYGRSPGGYAWAILEPAAGIALLTALFSVGFRSPPLGVSFAMFYATGMLPFTLFTDITAKLGQAMNYSRQLLAYPRVTFLDAILARFGLNLMTQLLVSYIVIGTILLVFETRVVMDGAVIARAYGLAALLALGVGVFNCFMMLRFPLYQRFWSILMRPLFLLSCVFFLFDTIPEPYSDYLWYNPLVHLVGMMRHGFYPNYDAPYVSEAYVAGFGLVALVLGLMLLRRDHKNALEM
;
A
#
# COMPACT_ATOMS: atom_id res chain seq x y z
N MET A 1 17.77 78.71 -21.37
CA MET A 1 18.67 78.54 -22.51
C MET A 1 19.66 77.47 -22.20
N THR A 2 19.71 76.55 -23.07
CA THR A 2 20.50 75.36 -23.33
C THR A 2 19.94 74.07 -22.81
N ASP A 3 19.31 73.48 -23.72
CA ASP A 3 18.89 72.13 -23.90
C ASP A 3 20.05 71.18 -23.91
N SER A 4 20.01 70.11 -23.20
CA SER A 4 20.88 68.94 -23.38
C SER A 4 20.08 67.66 -23.16
N SER A 5 19.39 67.26 -24.20
CA SER A 5 18.90 65.93 -24.41
C SER A 5 20.06 64.95 -24.39
N THR A 6 20.15 64.14 -23.32
CA THR A 6 21.00 62.94 -23.33
C THR A 6 20.22 61.77 -23.86
N ASP A 7 20.48 61.48 -25.09
CA ASP A 7 20.15 60.24 -25.77
C ASP A 7 20.78 59.06 -25.05
N SER A 8 19.96 58.22 -24.42
CA SER A 8 20.35 56.99 -23.72
C SER A 8 19.90 55.74 -24.48
N SER A 9 20.17 55.67 -25.77
CA SER A 9 20.01 54.47 -26.56
C SER A 9 21.38 53.83 -26.88
N ASP A 10 21.99 53.19 -25.89
CA ASP A 10 23.12 52.32 -26.14
C ASP A 10 22.63 50.80 -26.18
N PRO A 11 22.56 50.24 -27.40
CA PRO A 11 22.05 48.84 -27.55
C PRO A 11 23.08 47.77 -27.35
N ARG A 12 24.21 48.03 -26.64
CA ARG A 12 25.37 47.12 -26.57
C ARG A 12 25.66 46.60 -25.17
N LEU A 13 24.65 46.34 -24.34
CA LEU A 13 24.90 45.49 -23.19
C LEU A 13 24.90 44.03 -23.68
N PRO A 14 26.05 43.32 -23.53
CA PRO A 14 26.11 41.92 -23.90
C PRO A 14 25.11 41.16 -23.04
N ALA A 15 24.21 40.44 -23.70
CA ALA A 15 23.27 39.54 -23.03
C ALA A 15 24.08 38.68 -22.03
N ALA A 16 23.83 38.88 -20.74
CA ALA A 16 24.49 38.16 -19.68
C ALA A 16 24.47 36.67 -20.04
N GLN A 17 25.65 36.11 -20.28
CA GLN A 17 25.83 34.69 -20.53
C GLN A 17 25.31 33.96 -19.29
N ARG A 18 24.03 33.56 -19.33
CA ARG A 18 23.47 32.68 -18.32
C ARG A 18 24.39 31.47 -18.29
N PRO A 19 25.02 31.17 -17.15
CA PRO A 19 25.87 29.99 -17.06
C PRO A 19 24.97 28.79 -17.42
N ARG A 20 25.24 28.15 -18.55
CA ARG A 20 24.67 26.83 -18.86
C ARG A 20 25.26 25.89 -17.84
N VAL A 21 24.62 25.78 -16.68
CA VAL A 21 24.89 24.70 -15.74
C VAL A 21 24.60 23.43 -16.53
N ARG A 22 25.63 22.82 -17.10
CA ARG A 22 25.57 21.41 -17.51
C ARG A 22 25.35 20.63 -16.24
N ALA A 23 24.09 20.48 -15.85
CA ALA A 23 23.70 19.53 -14.84
C ALA A 23 24.05 18.15 -15.41
N GLY A 24 25.22 17.65 -15.07
CA GLY A 24 25.57 16.25 -15.30
C GLY A 24 24.42 15.45 -14.71
N ILE A 25 23.90 14.48 -15.47
CA ILE A 25 22.83 13.59 -15.00
C ILE A 25 23.41 12.88 -13.77
N PRO A 26 22.99 13.21 -12.55
CA PRO A 26 23.56 12.59 -11.37
C PRO A 26 23.20 11.12 -11.40
N ARG A 27 24.21 10.24 -11.28
CA ARG A 27 23.99 8.82 -11.01
C ARG A 27 22.99 8.72 -9.85
N PHE A 28 21.92 7.91 -10.03
CA PHE A 28 20.82 7.75 -9.05
C PHE A 28 19.85 8.94 -8.90
N ALA A 29 19.59 9.70 -9.96
CA ALA A 29 18.60 10.78 -9.93
C ALA A 29 17.22 10.29 -9.45
N THR A 30 16.75 9.17 -9.93
CA THR A 30 15.48 8.53 -9.56
C THR A 30 15.43 8.16 -8.07
N LEU A 31 16.50 7.56 -7.52
CA LEU A 31 16.54 7.19 -6.10
C LEU A 31 16.47 8.42 -5.18
N ARG A 32 17.19 9.49 -5.53
CA ARG A 32 17.13 10.76 -4.78
C ARG A 32 15.75 11.41 -4.87
N THR A 33 15.09 11.32 -6.00
CA THR A 33 13.71 11.82 -6.16
C THR A 33 12.74 11.01 -5.31
N ILE A 34 12.85 9.68 -5.34
CA ILE A 34 12.01 8.79 -4.53
C ILE A 34 12.21 9.06 -3.03
N THR A 35 13.46 9.16 -2.55
CA THR A 35 13.74 9.46 -1.14
C THR A 35 13.22 10.83 -0.72
N ALA A 36 13.37 11.86 -1.55
CA ALA A 36 12.84 13.19 -1.28
C ALA A 36 11.29 13.17 -1.22
N LEU A 37 10.65 12.41 -2.11
CA LEU A 37 9.19 12.22 -2.11
C LEU A 37 8.72 11.48 -0.85
N ILE A 38 9.43 10.44 -0.42
CA ILE A 38 9.15 9.70 0.81
C ILE A 38 9.22 10.64 2.02
N LEU A 39 10.30 11.40 2.18
CA LEU A 39 10.47 12.33 3.29
C LEU A 39 9.36 13.40 3.32
N ARG A 40 8.99 13.92 2.16
CA ARG A 40 7.86 14.86 2.06
C ARG A 40 6.54 14.20 2.43
N GLU A 41 6.27 13.00 1.94
CA GLU A 41 5.05 12.25 2.26
C GLU A 41 4.94 11.96 3.76
N MET A 42 6.05 11.59 4.40
CA MET A 42 6.12 11.41 5.87
C MET A 42 5.72 12.69 6.61
N SER A 43 6.24 13.84 6.19
CA SER A 43 5.93 15.12 6.85
C SER A 43 4.49 15.58 6.62
N THR A 44 3.87 15.23 5.49
CA THR A 44 2.52 15.67 5.15
C THR A 44 1.43 14.72 5.63
N SER A 45 1.66 13.40 5.58
CA SER A 45 0.65 12.41 5.94
C SER A 45 0.49 12.24 7.45
N TYR A 46 1.57 12.35 8.20
CA TYR A 46 1.58 12.11 9.65
C TYR A 46 1.96 13.33 10.48
N GLY A 47 2.48 14.40 9.89
CA GLY A 47 2.95 15.59 10.61
C GLY A 47 1.84 16.55 11.08
N ARG A 48 0.61 16.43 10.58
CA ARG A 48 -0.51 17.33 10.93
C ARG A 48 -1.38 16.87 12.10
N SER A 49 -1.31 15.59 12.46
CA SER A 49 -2.13 15.05 13.55
C SER A 49 -1.24 14.73 14.75
N PRO A 50 -1.58 15.20 15.97
CA PRO A 50 -0.90 14.75 17.18
C PRO A 50 -1.04 13.22 17.29
N GLY A 51 0.08 12.49 17.27
CA GLY A 51 0.09 11.03 17.29
C GLY A 51 -0.11 10.33 15.93
N GLY A 52 0.12 11.01 14.79
CA GLY A 52 -0.15 10.47 13.45
C GLY A 52 0.32 9.04 13.21
N TYR A 53 1.57 8.69 13.53
CA TYR A 53 2.06 7.31 13.42
C TYR A 53 1.46 6.36 14.48
N ALA A 54 1.08 6.88 15.67
CA ALA A 54 0.43 6.06 16.69
C ALA A 54 -0.94 5.55 16.21
N TRP A 55 -1.67 6.33 15.43
CA TRP A 55 -2.94 5.89 14.82
C TRP A 55 -2.76 4.74 13.84
N ALA A 56 -1.68 4.73 13.06
CA ALA A 56 -1.40 3.64 12.14
C ALA A 56 -1.19 2.29 12.85
N ILE A 57 -0.72 2.31 14.10
CA ILE A 57 -0.57 1.13 14.94
C ILE A 57 -1.87 0.84 15.71
N LEU A 58 -2.49 1.89 16.25
CA LEU A 58 -3.66 1.77 17.11
C LEU A 58 -4.88 1.21 16.36
N GLU A 59 -5.07 1.58 15.10
CA GLU A 59 -6.22 1.13 14.30
C GLU A 59 -6.24 -0.40 14.12
N PRO A 60 -5.21 -1.08 13.60
CA PRO A 60 -5.19 -2.53 13.51
C PRO A 60 -5.14 -3.22 14.88
N ALA A 61 -4.43 -2.65 15.86
CA ALA A 61 -4.38 -3.17 17.22
C ALA A 61 -5.77 -3.15 17.89
N ALA A 62 -6.48 -2.04 17.78
CA ALA A 62 -7.84 -1.91 18.28
C ALA A 62 -8.82 -2.86 17.58
N GLY A 63 -8.68 -3.03 16.25
CA GLY A 63 -9.46 -3.99 15.49
C GLY A 63 -9.24 -5.43 15.99
N ILE A 64 -8.00 -5.85 16.17
CA ILE A 64 -7.66 -7.17 16.70
C ILE A 64 -8.15 -7.33 18.14
N ALA A 65 -7.98 -6.30 18.99
CA ALA A 65 -8.46 -6.32 20.37
C ALA A 65 -9.98 -6.44 20.44
N LEU A 66 -10.70 -5.69 19.60
CA LEU A 66 -12.17 -5.74 19.51
C LEU A 66 -12.65 -7.14 19.07
N LEU A 67 -12.06 -7.70 18.01
CA LEU A 67 -12.39 -9.04 17.55
C LEU A 67 -12.07 -10.09 18.62
N THR A 68 -10.91 -9.98 19.25
CA THR A 68 -10.52 -10.87 20.35
C THR A 68 -11.54 -10.81 21.49
N ALA A 69 -11.92 -9.61 21.94
CA ALA A 69 -12.90 -9.42 23.00
C ALA A 69 -14.28 -9.99 22.61
N LEU A 70 -14.77 -9.69 21.41
CA LEU A 70 -16.07 -10.13 20.93
C LEU A 70 -16.17 -11.65 20.85
N PHE A 71 -15.16 -12.29 20.26
CA PHE A 71 -15.19 -13.74 20.01
C PHE A 71 -14.77 -14.56 21.25
N SER A 72 -13.95 -14.02 22.14
CA SER A 72 -13.60 -14.71 23.39
C SER A 72 -14.78 -14.86 24.34
N VAL A 73 -15.82 -14.00 24.24
CA VAL A 73 -17.07 -14.15 25.01
C VAL A 73 -17.96 -15.28 24.46
N GLY A 74 -17.98 -15.46 23.14
CA GLY A 74 -18.84 -16.43 22.47
C GLY A 74 -18.22 -17.81 22.28
N PHE A 75 -16.91 -17.91 22.22
CA PHE A 75 -16.20 -19.16 21.90
C PHE A 75 -15.15 -19.48 22.96
N ARG A 76 -15.04 -20.76 23.30
CA ARG A 76 -14.08 -21.24 24.31
C ARG A 76 -12.63 -21.25 23.82
N SER A 77 -12.43 -21.43 22.51
CA SER A 77 -11.11 -21.47 21.88
C SER A 77 -11.18 -20.89 20.46
N PRO A 78 -10.07 -20.31 19.96
CA PRO A 78 -9.99 -19.87 18.57
C PRO A 78 -10.05 -21.08 17.62
N PRO A 79 -10.40 -20.86 16.34
CA PRO A 79 -10.39 -21.91 15.31
C PRO A 79 -9.01 -22.54 15.09
N LEU A 80 -7.91 -21.80 15.41
CA LEU A 80 -6.55 -22.24 15.26
C LEU A 80 -5.68 -21.69 16.40
N GLY A 81 -4.83 -22.56 17.00
CA GLY A 81 -3.96 -22.18 18.10
C GLY A 81 -4.67 -22.02 19.43
N VAL A 82 -4.10 -21.23 20.35
CA VAL A 82 -4.60 -21.00 21.70
C VAL A 82 -5.00 -19.53 21.97
N SER A 83 -4.57 -18.61 21.12
CA SER A 83 -4.79 -17.17 21.29
C SER A 83 -5.67 -16.60 20.18
N PHE A 84 -6.82 -16.04 20.56
CA PHE A 84 -7.71 -15.31 19.66
C PHE A 84 -6.98 -14.11 19.00
N ALA A 85 -6.18 -13.38 19.79
CA ALA A 85 -5.46 -12.22 19.29
C ALA A 85 -4.50 -12.60 18.15
N MET A 86 -3.78 -13.72 18.30
CA MET A 86 -2.86 -14.19 17.27
C MET A 86 -3.60 -14.70 16.03
N PHE A 87 -4.71 -15.42 16.21
CA PHE A 87 -5.54 -15.88 15.10
C PHE A 87 -6.07 -14.71 14.25
N TYR A 88 -6.60 -13.66 14.88
CA TYR A 88 -7.09 -12.50 14.15
C TYR A 88 -5.95 -11.65 13.56
N ALA A 89 -4.81 -11.55 14.24
CA ALA A 89 -3.65 -10.84 13.73
C ALA A 89 -3.15 -11.43 12.42
N THR A 90 -3.03 -12.77 12.33
CA THR A 90 -2.57 -13.46 11.12
C THR A 90 -3.49 -13.29 9.91
N GLY A 91 -4.78 -13.04 10.13
CA GLY A 91 -5.73 -12.73 9.06
C GLY A 91 -5.81 -11.24 8.74
N MET A 92 -5.90 -10.40 9.77
CA MET A 92 -6.16 -8.97 9.63
C MET A 92 -4.96 -8.18 9.09
N LEU A 93 -3.73 -8.49 9.53
CA LEU A 93 -2.55 -7.72 9.14
C LEU A 93 -2.23 -7.78 7.64
N PRO A 94 -2.21 -8.95 6.95
CA PRO A 94 -2.03 -8.99 5.51
C PRO A 94 -3.20 -8.33 4.76
N PHE A 95 -4.42 -8.41 5.28
CA PHE A 95 -5.58 -7.74 4.71
C PHE A 95 -5.47 -6.21 4.82
N THR A 96 -5.10 -5.67 5.99
CA THR A 96 -4.92 -4.21 6.18
C THR A 96 -3.77 -3.68 5.34
N LEU A 97 -2.66 -4.42 5.22
CA LEU A 97 -1.58 -4.06 4.30
C LEU A 97 -2.10 -3.88 2.86
N PHE A 98 -2.87 -4.84 2.37
CA PHE A 98 -3.45 -4.77 1.03
C PHE A 98 -4.39 -3.58 0.89
N THR A 99 -5.35 -3.40 1.81
CA THR A 99 -6.37 -2.35 1.72
C THR A 99 -5.78 -0.96 1.81
N ASP A 100 -4.85 -0.73 2.74
CA ASP A 100 -4.21 0.55 2.95
C ASP A 100 -3.34 0.96 1.76
N ILE A 101 -2.50 0.03 1.28
CA ILE A 101 -1.62 0.31 0.15
C ILE A 101 -2.45 0.58 -1.10
N THR A 102 -3.47 -0.24 -1.39
CA THR A 102 -4.32 -0.04 -2.59
C THR A 102 -5.11 1.27 -2.52
N ALA A 103 -5.62 1.66 -1.37
CA ALA A 103 -6.34 2.93 -1.18
C ALA A 103 -5.40 4.14 -1.37
N LYS A 104 -4.21 4.10 -0.78
CA LYS A 104 -3.23 5.19 -0.86
C LYS A 104 -2.61 5.29 -2.26
N LEU A 105 -2.30 4.17 -2.90
CA LEU A 105 -1.82 4.16 -4.29
C LEU A 105 -2.89 4.62 -5.27
N GLY A 106 -4.15 4.26 -5.05
CA GLY A 106 -5.27 4.73 -5.86
C GLY A 106 -5.34 6.26 -5.96
N GLN A 107 -4.92 6.97 -4.92
CA GLN A 107 -4.90 8.44 -4.88
C GLN A 107 -3.54 9.06 -5.22
N ALA A 108 -2.53 8.27 -5.61
CA ALA A 108 -1.17 8.74 -5.79
C ALA A 108 -1.05 9.89 -6.79
N MET A 109 -1.73 9.82 -7.92
CA MET A 109 -1.72 10.86 -8.95
C MET A 109 -2.39 12.17 -8.48
N ASN A 110 -3.54 12.07 -7.84
CA ASN A 110 -4.26 13.23 -7.31
C ASN A 110 -3.43 13.98 -6.25
N TYR A 111 -2.76 13.24 -5.40
CA TYR A 111 -1.92 13.81 -4.32
C TYR A 111 -0.62 14.43 -4.85
N SER A 112 -0.07 13.84 -5.91
CA SER A 112 1.20 14.29 -6.51
C SER A 112 1.00 15.26 -7.68
N ARG A 113 -0.21 15.70 -7.96
CA ARG A 113 -0.56 16.56 -9.12
C ARG A 113 0.35 17.78 -9.23
N GLN A 114 0.59 18.49 -8.14
CA GLN A 114 1.45 19.67 -8.10
C GLN A 114 2.93 19.35 -8.39
N LEU A 115 3.40 18.14 -8.04
CA LEU A 115 4.77 17.70 -8.27
C LEU A 115 5.01 17.20 -9.68
N LEU A 116 3.99 16.62 -10.29
CA LEU A 116 4.03 16.15 -11.67
C LEU A 116 4.12 17.30 -12.69
N ALA A 117 3.86 18.55 -12.25
CA ALA A 117 4.15 19.74 -13.05
C ALA A 117 5.66 20.00 -13.24
N TYR A 118 6.52 19.40 -12.41
CA TYR A 118 7.98 19.51 -12.58
C TYR A 118 8.49 18.46 -13.56
N PRO A 119 9.22 18.84 -14.62
CA PRO A 119 9.60 17.94 -15.72
C PRO A 119 10.57 16.80 -15.34
N ARG A 120 11.05 16.77 -14.10
CA ARG A 120 11.99 15.75 -13.57
C ARG A 120 11.31 14.65 -12.75
N VAL A 121 10.04 14.81 -12.39
CA VAL A 121 9.30 13.83 -11.57
C VAL A 121 8.38 13.03 -12.47
N THR A 122 8.61 11.72 -12.52
CA THR A 122 7.73 10.82 -13.27
C THR A 122 6.58 10.32 -12.41
N PHE A 123 5.49 9.90 -13.04
CA PHE A 123 4.37 9.27 -12.33
C PHE A 123 4.79 7.97 -11.62
N LEU A 124 5.79 7.25 -12.17
CA LEU A 124 6.36 6.06 -11.55
C LEU A 124 7.09 6.39 -10.25
N ASP A 125 7.84 7.50 -10.21
CA ASP A 125 8.53 7.94 -8.98
C ASP A 125 7.54 8.22 -7.85
N ALA A 126 6.40 8.86 -8.17
CA ALA A 126 5.34 9.14 -7.21
C ALA A 126 4.67 7.85 -6.68
N ILE A 127 4.38 6.89 -7.56
CA ILE A 127 3.80 5.59 -7.20
C ILE A 127 4.78 4.79 -6.33
N LEU A 128 6.05 4.67 -6.74
CA LEU A 128 7.05 3.89 -6.02
C LEU A 128 7.39 4.50 -4.66
N ALA A 129 7.49 5.84 -4.56
CA ALA A 129 7.72 6.51 -3.29
C ALA A 129 6.58 6.22 -2.32
N ARG A 130 5.35 6.33 -2.78
CA ARG A 130 4.16 6.10 -1.96
C ARG A 130 3.99 4.63 -1.57
N PHE A 131 4.26 3.72 -2.51
CA PHE A 131 4.28 2.30 -2.23
C PHE A 131 5.33 1.94 -1.17
N GLY A 132 6.57 2.37 -1.37
CA GLY A 132 7.69 2.07 -0.46
C GLY A 132 7.44 2.57 0.97
N LEU A 133 6.96 3.83 1.11
CA LEU A 133 6.62 4.37 2.42
C LEU A 133 5.52 3.57 3.11
N ASN A 134 4.42 3.30 2.41
CA ASN A 134 3.28 2.61 3.02
C ASN A 134 3.58 1.14 3.29
N LEU A 135 4.35 0.47 2.44
CA LEU A 135 4.81 -0.90 2.69
C LEU A 135 5.68 -0.96 3.95
N MET A 136 6.68 -0.07 4.08
CA MET A 136 7.52 -0.02 5.29
C MET A 136 6.68 0.27 6.53
N THR A 137 5.71 1.20 6.44
CA THR A 137 4.82 1.50 7.57
C THR A 137 3.99 0.28 7.97
N GLN A 138 3.39 -0.43 7.01
CA GLN A 138 2.55 -1.59 7.30
C GLN A 138 3.35 -2.79 7.82
N LEU A 139 4.57 -3.00 7.31
CA LEU A 139 5.47 -4.02 7.86
C LEU A 139 5.90 -3.69 9.29
N LEU A 140 6.21 -2.42 9.59
CA LEU A 140 6.53 -1.98 10.94
C LEU A 140 5.35 -2.15 11.88
N VAL A 141 4.14 -1.76 11.47
CA VAL A 141 2.90 -1.96 12.23
C VAL A 141 2.69 -3.44 12.51
N SER A 142 2.82 -4.29 11.50
CA SER A 142 2.67 -5.75 11.65
C SER A 142 3.69 -6.32 12.63
N TYR A 143 4.96 -5.88 12.55
CA TYR A 143 6.01 -6.28 13.48
C TYR A 143 5.69 -5.89 14.92
N ILE A 144 5.27 -4.65 15.15
CA ILE A 144 4.93 -4.15 16.49
C ILE A 144 3.72 -4.88 17.06
N VAL A 145 2.65 -5.04 16.26
CA VAL A 145 1.41 -5.70 16.72
C VAL A 145 1.66 -7.18 17.04
N ILE A 146 2.32 -7.92 16.13
CA ILE A 146 2.65 -9.33 16.37
C ILE A 146 3.59 -9.46 17.56
N GLY A 147 4.64 -8.62 17.64
CA GLY A 147 5.57 -8.61 18.77
C GLY A 147 4.87 -8.34 20.10
N THR A 148 3.94 -7.40 20.15
CA THR A 148 3.14 -7.12 21.36
C THR A 148 2.26 -8.32 21.75
N ILE A 149 1.61 -8.97 20.77
CA ILE A 149 0.78 -10.16 21.03
C ILE A 149 1.64 -11.30 21.59
N LEU A 150 2.83 -11.53 21.04
CA LEU A 150 3.76 -12.55 21.51
C LEU A 150 4.27 -12.31 22.94
N LEU A 151 4.40 -11.03 23.33
CA LEU A 151 4.85 -10.65 24.68
C LEU A 151 3.73 -10.72 25.71
N VAL A 152 2.49 -10.42 25.31
CA VAL A 152 1.35 -10.26 26.24
C VAL A 152 0.54 -11.57 26.40
N PHE A 153 0.46 -12.36 25.32
CA PHE A 153 -0.38 -13.55 25.29
C PHE A 153 0.45 -14.83 25.15
N GLU A 154 0.01 -15.90 25.80
CA GLU A 154 0.53 -17.23 25.51
C GLU A 154 0.04 -17.68 24.13
N THR A 155 0.93 -17.77 23.16
CA THR A 155 0.52 -18.02 21.77
C THR A 155 0.87 -19.43 21.26
N ARG A 156 1.89 -20.09 21.81
CA ARG A 156 2.41 -21.42 21.39
C ARG A 156 2.55 -21.55 19.86
N VAL A 157 3.02 -20.49 19.20
CA VAL A 157 3.27 -20.47 17.75
C VAL A 157 4.72 -20.79 17.46
N VAL A 158 4.96 -21.46 16.34
CA VAL A 158 6.31 -21.69 15.79
C VAL A 158 6.36 -20.97 14.45
N MET A 159 7.08 -19.84 14.42
CA MET A 159 7.11 -18.97 13.24
C MET A 159 8.08 -19.50 12.18
N ASP A 160 7.56 -19.75 10.97
CA ASP A 160 8.39 -19.90 9.77
C ASP A 160 8.57 -18.54 9.09
N GLY A 161 9.72 -17.91 9.37
CA GLY A 161 10.04 -16.59 8.82
C GLY A 161 10.10 -16.54 7.30
N ALA A 162 10.44 -17.66 6.64
CA ALA A 162 10.48 -17.72 5.19
C ALA A 162 9.08 -17.69 4.57
N VAL A 163 8.14 -18.44 5.13
CA VAL A 163 6.74 -18.45 4.70
C VAL A 163 6.08 -17.10 4.96
N ILE A 164 6.30 -16.52 6.15
CA ILE A 164 5.77 -15.20 6.51
C ILE A 164 6.31 -14.12 5.57
N ALA A 165 7.61 -14.12 5.26
CA ALA A 165 8.21 -13.16 4.33
C ALA A 165 7.64 -13.30 2.91
N ARG A 166 7.41 -14.53 2.42
CA ARG A 166 6.76 -14.76 1.13
C ARG A 166 5.31 -14.28 1.13
N ALA A 167 4.56 -14.52 2.21
CA ALA A 167 3.19 -14.04 2.34
C ALA A 167 3.11 -12.51 2.27
N TYR A 168 3.97 -11.79 2.99
CA TYR A 168 4.06 -10.33 2.90
C TYR A 168 4.56 -9.85 1.54
N GLY A 169 5.50 -10.55 0.92
CA GLY A 169 5.98 -10.25 -0.43
C GLY A 169 4.88 -10.34 -1.49
N LEU A 170 4.09 -11.41 -1.44
CA LEU A 170 2.92 -11.59 -2.31
C LEU A 170 1.81 -10.57 -2.02
N ALA A 171 1.56 -10.26 -0.75
CA ALA A 171 0.62 -9.21 -0.36
C ALA A 171 1.04 -7.83 -0.90
N ALA A 172 2.33 -7.52 -0.82
CA ALA A 172 2.91 -6.30 -1.36
C ALA A 172 2.79 -6.23 -2.89
N LEU A 173 3.08 -7.33 -3.60
CA LEU A 173 2.93 -7.41 -5.05
C LEU A 173 1.46 -7.25 -5.48
N LEU A 174 0.55 -7.94 -4.81
CA LEU A 174 -0.89 -7.82 -5.06
C LEU A 174 -1.37 -6.39 -4.81
N ALA A 175 -0.98 -5.79 -3.68
CA ALA A 175 -1.32 -4.43 -3.32
C ALA A 175 -0.75 -3.40 -4.30
N LEU A 176 0.48 -3.60 -4.80
CA LEU A 176 1.07 -2.76 -5.83
C LEU A 176 0.29 -2.86 -7.13
N GLY A 177 0.01 -4.07 -7.62
CA GLY A 177 -0.69 -4.29 -8.88
C GLY A 177 -2.09 -3.70 -8.87
N VAL A 178 -2.91 -4.07 -7.90
CA VAL A 178 -4.27 -3.57 -7.74
C VAL A 178 -4.28 -2.06 -7.43
N GLY A 179 -3.33 -1.57 -6.62
CA GLY A 179 -3.21 -0.16 -6.28
C GLY A 179 -2.90 0.71 -7.49
N VAL A 180 -2.01 0.27 -8.40
CA VAL A 180 -1.71 0.98 -9.65
C VAL A 180 -2.90 0.96 -10.61
N PHE A 181 -3.61 -0.15 -10.71
CA PHE A 181 -4.85 -0.23 -11.47
C PHE A 181 -5.93 0.71 -10.90
N ASN A 182 -6.10 0.72 -9.57
CA ASN A 182 -7.02 1.66 -8.89
C ASN A 182 -6.62 3.12 -9.11
N CYS A 183 -5.32 3.41 -9.21
CA CYS A 183 -4.84 4.76 -9.48
C CYS A 183 -5.37 5.29 -10.81
N PHE A 184 -5.33 4.47 -11.86
CA PHE A 184 -5.96 4.81 -13.14
C PHE A 184 -7.49 4.96 -13.02
N MET A 185 -8.15 4.00 -12.38
CA MET A 185 -9.60 4.00 -12.24
C MET A 185 -10.12 5.21 -11.45
N MET A 186 -9.47 5.58 -10.35
CA MET A 186 -9.84 6.74 -9.54
C MET A 186 -9.55 8.07 -10.25
N LEU A 187 -8.53 8.09 -11.12
CA LEU A 187 -8.20 9.26 -11.94
C LEU A 187 -9.24 9.49 -13.02
N ARG A 188 -9.71 8.41 -13.65
CA ARG A 188 -10.66 8.48 -14.79
C ARG A 188 -12.13 8.55 -14.36
N PHE A 189 -12.47 7.90 -13.24
CA PHE A 189 -13.83 7.76 -12.73
C PHE A 189 -13.91 8.22 -11.27
N PRO A 190 -14.33 9.45 -10.97
CA PRO A 190 -14.36 9.97 -9.59
C PRO A 190 -15.23 9.15 -8.62
N LEU A 191 -16.30 8.51 -9.12
CA LEU A 191 -17.17 7.65 -8.32
C LEU A 191 -16.53 6.31 -7.95
N TYR A 192 -15.48 5.88 -8.65
CA TYR A 192 -14.82 4.60 -8.41
C TYR A 192 -14.21 4.50 -7.00
N GLN A 193 -13.73 5.60 -6.45
CA GLN A 193 -13.21 5.62 -5.07
C GLN A 193 -14.28 5.21 -4.05
N ARG A 194 -15.51 5.70 -4.21
CA ARG A 194 -16.62 5.32 -3.33
C ARG A 194 -16.99 3.84 -3.51
N PHE A 195 -17.09 3.40 -4.77
CA PHE A 195 -17.33 1.98 -5.08
C PHE A 195 -16.28 1.09 -4.45
N TRP A 196 -14.99 1.42 -4.60
CA TRP A 196 -13.88 0.67 -4.00
C TRP A 196 -13.98 0.57 -2.48
N SER A 197 -14.28 1.68 -1.80
CA SER A 197 -14.46 1.70 -0.34
C SER A 197 -15.63 0.84 0.13
N ILE A 198 -16.71 0.77 -0.64
CA ILE A 198 -17.87 -0.09 -0.36
C ILE A 198 -17.49 -1.56 -0.56
N LEU A 199 -16.76 -1.87 -1.64
CA LEU A 199 -16.32 -3.23 -1.98
C LEU A 199 -15.39 -3.83 -0.92
N MET A 200 -14.53 -3.03 -0.30
CA MET A 200 -13.60 -3.50 0.73
C MET A 200 -14.28 -4.05 1.98
N ARG A 201 -15.49 -3.60 2.31
CA ARG A 201 -16.22 -4.09 3.50
C ARG A 201 -16.65 -5.55 3.39
N PRO A 202 -17.39 -5.99 2.36
CA PRO A 202 -17.69 -7.40 2.19
C PRO A 202 -16.43 -8.22 1.89
N LEU A 203 -15.43 -7.68 1.21
CA LEU A 203 -14.18 -8.36 0.93
C LEU A 203 -13.44 -8.77 2.22
N PHE A 204 -13.54 -7.96 3.28
CA PHE A 204 -12.99 -8.30 4.60
C PHE A 204 -13.59 -9.60 5.16
N LEU A 205 -14.92 -9.77 5.08
CA LEU A 205 -15.56 -11.02 5.46
C LEU A 205 -15.15 -12.19 4.54
N LEU A 206 -15.14 -11.93 3.23
CA LEU A 206 -14.88 -12.95 2.21
C LEU A 206 -13.39 -13.34 2.11
N SER A 207 -12.50 -12.71 2.87
CA SER A 207 -11.06 -13.02 2.88
C SER A 207 -10.65 -14.01 3.99
N CYS A 208 -11.61 -14.71 4.59
CA CYS A 208 -11.38 -15.72 5.64
C CYS A 208 -10.61 -15.18 6.86
N VAL A 209 -10.78 -13.88 7.21
CA VAL A 209 -10.16 -13.30 8.41
C VAL A 209 -10.73 -13.88 9.68
N PHE A 210 -12.05 -14.15 9.72
CA PHE A 210 -12.80 -14.60 10.90
C PHE A 210 -12.86 -16.12 11.08
N PHE A 211 -12.69 -16.87 10.01
CA PHE A 211 -12.85 -18.32 9.95
C PHE A 211 -11.77 -18.95 9.08
N LEU A 212 -11.68 -20.27 9.11
CA LEU A 212 -10.77 -21.02 8.25
C LEU A 212 -11.44 -21.33 6.92
N PHE A 213 -10.69 -21.31 5.84
CA PHE A 213 -11.20 -21.68 4.51
C PHE A 213 -11.77 -23.10 4.50
N ASP A 214 -11.11 -24.04 5.20
CA ASP A 214 -11.48 -25.45 5.27
C ASP A 214 -12.83 -25.71 5.97
N THR A 215 -13.35 -24.71 6.71
CA THR A 215 -14.67 -24.82 7.36
C THR A 215 -15.86 -24.43 6.47
N ILE A 216 -15.56 -23.96 5.26
CA ILE A 216 -16.58 -23.48 4.33
C ILE A 216 -17.09 -24.66 3.50
N PRO A 217 -18.41 -24.93 3.47
CA PRO A 217 -18.97 -26.01 2.67
C PRO A 217 -18.93 -25.68 1.16
N GLU A 218 -18.83 -26.74 0.35
CA GLU A 218 -19.06 -26.66 -1.09
C GLU A 218 -20.54 -26.28 -1.38
N PRO A 219 -20.80 -25.48 -2.40
CA PRO A 219 -19.92 -24.93 -3.45
C PRO A 219 -19.31 -23.55 -3.08
N TYR A 220 -19.50 -23.03 -1.87
CA TYR A 220 -19.07 -21.67 -1.51
C TYR A 220 -17.55 -21.54 -1.42
N SER A 221 -16.85 -22.60 -1.02
CA SER A 221 -15.39 -22.66 -1.02
C SER A 221 -14.80 -22.41 -2.41
N ASP A 222 -15.41 -22.96 -3.46
CA ASP A 222 -14.93 -22.79 -4.84
C ASP A 222 -14.99 -21.34 -5.30
N TYR A 223 -16.06 -20.61 -4.93
CA TYR A 223 -16.17 -19.18 -5.23
C TYR A 223 -15.16 -18.34 -4.46
N LEU A 224 -14.94 -18.65 -3.17
CA LEU A 224 -13.98 -17.93 -2.35
C LEU A 224 -12.53 -18.18 -2.77
N TRP A 225 -12.23 -19.32 -3.38
CA TRP A 225 -10.91 -19.64 -3.88
C TRP A 225 -10.39 -18.61 -4.91
N TYR A 226 -11.28 -18.00 -5.70
CA TYR A 226 -10.90 -16.95 -6.65
C TYR A 226 -10.51 -15.62 -5.99
N ASN A 227 -10.72 -15.47 -4.68
CA ASN A 227 -10.27 -14.30 -3.96
C ASN A 227 -8.77 -14.42 -3.58
N PRO A 228 -7.85 -13.63 -4.17
CA PRO A 228 -6.42 -13.76 -3.91
C PRO A 228 -6.05 -13.48 -2.43
N LEU A 229 -6.89 -12.75 -1.68
CA LEU A 229 -6.65 -12.46 -0.26
C LEU A 229 -6.83 -13.69 0.62
N VAL A 230 -7.68 -14.64 0.25
CA VAL A 230 -7.85 -15.92 0.94
C VAL A 230 -6.53 -16.70 0.98
N HIS A 231 -5.82 -16.72 -0.14
CA HIS A 231 -4.51 -17.39 -0.24
C HIS A 231 -3.46 -16.69 0.63
N LEU A 232 -3.48 -15.35 0.69
CA LEU A 232 -2.55 -14.60 1.54
C LEU A 232 -2.78 -14.86 3.03
N VAL A 233 -4.06 -14.88 3.45
CA VAL A 233 -4.43 -15.18 4.83
C VAL A 233 -4.08 -16.63 5.19
N GLY A 234 -4.36 -17.58 4.29
CA GLY A 234 -3.98 -18.99 4.47
C GLY A 234 -2.49 -19.20 4.60
N MET A 235 -1.71 -18.58 3.72
CA MET A 235 -0.25 -18.64 3.76
C MET A 235 0.32 -18.01 5.04
N MET A 236 -0.24 -16.87 5.48
CA MET A 236 0.16 -16.25 6.73
C MET A 236 -0.10 -17.15 7.92
N ARG A 237 -1.28 -17.80 7.99
CA ARG A 237 -1.60 -18.78 9.03
C ARG A 237 -0.68 -19.97 9.00
N HIS A 238 -0.39 -20.52 7.84
CA HIS A 238 0.59 -21.60 7.71
C HIS A 238 1.97 -21.21 8.25
N GLY A 239 2.40 -19.96 8.04
CA GLY A 239 3.67 -19.44 8.56
C GLY A 239 3.73 -19.29 10.09
N PHE A 240 2.59 -19.18 10.78
CA PHE A 240 2.53 -19.09 12.24
C PHE A 240 2.11 -20.39 12.93
N TYR A 241 1.43 -21.28 12.22
CA TYR A 241 0.86 -22.52 12.75
C TYR A 241 1.33 -23.70 11.91
N PRO A 242 2.42 -24.40 12.30
CA PRO A 242 2.99 -25.51 11.52
C PRO A 242 2.03 -26.67 11.29
N ASN A 243 1.05 -26.82 12.19
CA ASN A 243 0.03 -27.87 12.09
C ASN A 243 -1.15 -27.51 11.16
N TYR A 244 -1.11 -26.30 10.56
CA TYR A 244 -2.10 -25.87 9.61
C TYR A 244 -1.56 -25.96 8.20
N ASP A 245 -1.92 -27.04 7.52
CA ASP A 245 -1.68 -27.17 6.09
C ASP A 245 -2.79 -26.45 5.34
N ALA A 246 -2.41 -25.57 4.41
CA ALA A 246 -3.33 -24.82 3.55
C ALA A 246 -3.16 -25.28 2.09
N PRO A 247 -3.65 -26.48 1.72
CA PRO A 247 -3.40 -27.07 0.40
C PRO A 247 -4.06 -26.26 -0.75
N TYR A 248 -5.05 -25.46 -0.44
CA TYR A 248 -5.73 -24.59 -1.40
C TYR A 248 -4.91 -23.38 -1.82
N VAL A 249 -3.84 -23.03 -1.09
CA VAL A 249 -3.01 -21.85 -1.34
C VAL A 249 -2.21 -22.01 -2.63
N SER A 250 -2.36 -21.07 -3.53
CA SER A 250 -1.58 -20.98 -4.76
C SER A 250 -0.81 -19.66 -4.83
N GLU A 251 0.50 -19.70 -4.54
CA GLU A 251 1.38 -18.53 -4.64
C GLU A 251 1.44 -18.00 -6.09
N ALA A 252 1.45 -18.92 -7.07
CA ALA A 252 1.49 -18.58 -8.49
C ALA A 252 0.23 -17.82 -8.94
N TYR A 253 -0.94 -18.19 -8.43
CA TYR A 253 -2.19 -17.49 -8.71
C TYR A 253 -2.16 -16.04 -8.19
N VAL A 254 -1.77 -15.85 -6.94
CA VAL A 254 -1.67 -14.51 -6.33
C VAL A 254 -0.65 -13.64 -7.06
N ALA A 255 0.53 -14.20 -7.34
CA ALA A 255 1.57 -13.50 -8.10
C ALA A 255 1.10 -13.13 -9.51
N GLY A 256 0.48 -14.06 -10.22
CA GLY A 256 -0.07 -13.86 -11.56
C GLY A 256 -1.15 -12.77 -11.58
N PHE A 257 -2.09 -12.81 -10.63
CA PHE A 257 -3.13 -11.80 -10.50
C PHE A 257 -2.54 -10.40 -10.23
N GLY A 258 -1.58 -10.31 -9.27
CA GLY A 258 -0.90 -9.06 -8.97
C GLY A 258 -0.10 -8.49 -10.14
N LEU A 259 0.62 -9.33 -10.89
CA LEU A 259 1.38 -8.93 -12.08
C LEU A 259 0.47 -8.48 -13.22
N VAL A 260 -0.61 -9.20 -13.50
CA VAL A 260 -1.58 -8.81 -14.54
C VAL A 260 -2.21 -7.45 -14.19
N ALA A 261 -2.64 -7.27 -12.94
CA ALA A 261 -3.20 -5.99 -12.49
C ALA A 261 -2.17 -4.86 -12.61
N LEU A 262 -0.89 -5.11 -12.27
CA LEU A 262 0.20 -4.15 -12.40
C LEU A 262 0.44 -3.73 -13.85
N VAL A 263 0.56 -4.70 -14.74
CA VAL A 263 0.81 -4.44 -16.17
C VAL A 263 -0.35 -3.67 -16.79
N LEU A 264 -1.59 -4.10 -16.53
CA LEU A 264 -2.79 -3.38 -17.00
C LEU A 264 -2.84 -1.96 -16.45
N GLY A 265 -2.62 -1.78 -15.14
CA GLY A 265 -2.63 -0.47 -14.52
C GLY A 265 -1.56 0.47 -15.10
N LEU A 266 -0.33 -0.03 -15.29
CA LEU A 266 0.75 0.76 -15.89
C LEU A 266 0.50 1.11 -17.35
N MET A 267 -0.03 0.18 -18.16
CA MET A 267 -0.39 0.44 -19.55
C MET A 267 -1.46 1.53 -19.66
N LEU A 268 -2.49 1.45 -18.84
CA LEU A 268 -3.58 2.42 -18.83
C LEU A 268 -3.12 3.80 -18.35
N LEU A 269 -2.34 3.86 -17.26
CA LEU A 269 -1.76 5.11 -16.78
C LEU A 269 -0.82 5.76 -17.81
N ARG A 270 0.02 4.96 -18.49
CA ARG A 270 0.92 5.48 -19.52
C ARG A 270 0.15 6.10 -20.71
N ARG A 271 -1.00 5.54 -21.04
CA ARG A 271 -1.85 6.04 -22.13
C ARG A 271 -2.51 7.37 -21.79
N ASP A 272 -3.05 7.49 -20.56
CA ASP A 272 -3.95 8.59 -20.21
C ASP A 272 -3.34 9.64 -19.25
N HIS A 273 -2.09 9.46 -18.78
CA HIS A 273 -1.51 10.35 -17.77
C HIS A 273 -1.42 11.82 -18.19
N LYS A 274 -1.28 12.11 -19.50
CA LYS A 274 -1.24 13.50 -20.03
C LYS A 274 -2.60 14.15 -19.99
N ASN A 275 -3.64 13.45 -20.39
CA ASN A 275 -5.02 13.96 -20.42
C ASN A 275 -5.56 14.18 -18.99
N ALA A 276 -5.08 13.40 -18.04
CA ALA A 276 -5.52 13.47 -16.66
C ALA A 276 -4.87 14.60 -15.84
N LEU A 277 -3.75 15.16 -16.30
CA LEU A 277 -3.11 16.32 -15.68
C LEU A 277 -3.75 17.65 -16.16
N GLU A 278 -4.46 17.61 -17.28
CA GLU A 278 -5.12 18.78 -17.90
C GLU A 278 -6.57 18.97 -17.41
N MET A 279 -7.18 17.99 -16.74
CA MET A 279 -8.49 18.09 -16.07
C MET A 279 -8.33 18.60 -14.62
#